data_08a8b381321da16bb2a8fc82b9ed252c
#
_entry.id   08a8b381321da16bb2a8fc82b9ed252c
#
_cell.length_a   1.000
_cell.length_b   1.000
_cell.length_c   1.000
_cell.angle_alpha   90.00
_cell.angle_beta   90.00
_cell.angle_gamma   90.00
#
_symmetry.space_group_name_H-M   'P 1'
#
loop_
_entity.id
_entity.type
_entity.pdbx_description
1 polymer ?
#
loop_
_entity_poly.entity_id
_entity_poly.type
_entity_poly.pdbx_seq_one_letter_code
_entity_poly.pdbx_strand_id
1 'polypeptide(L)'
;VKVYIEENHLAKSSHRHFDTFPDWAPAYYDGDIWIRCCNYSMSGLGVLQTLIRHEWTHLIVDLMTNGKCPTWLDEGLAMSIARQMFSFEVQYLKTVNRNGAMLKPQQLDKSFSQIDSRLRRLAYYQSHAILLDLIECFGFSSICAFLGSIGSGDKPEDAVQKIFGKTTVQIFSDWQKKVGMG
;
A
#
# COMPACT_ATOMS: atom_id res chain seq x y z
N VAL A 1 -13.89 -15.03 -2.95
CA VAL A 1 -12.76 -14.72 -2.06
C VAL A 1 -12.96 -15.46 -0.75
N LYS A 2 -11.95 -16.16 -0.28
CA LYS A 2 -11.92 -16.84 1.01
C LYS A 2 -10.91 -16.12 1.92
N VAL A 3 -11.16 -16.19 3.22
CA VAL A 3 -10.24 -15.69 4.24
C VAL A 3 -9.70 -16.89 5.00
N TYR A 4 -8.40 -17.06 4.99
CA TYR A 4 -7.70 -18.11 5.71
C TYR A 4 -6.94 -17.51 6.88
N ILE A 5 -7.10 -18.06 8.07
CA ILE A 5 -6.44 -17.59 9.29
C ILE A 5 -5.64 -18.77 9.85
N GLU A 6 -4.33 -18.59 10.00
CA GLU A 6 -3.43 -19.58 10.58
C GLU A 6 -3.08 -19.19 12.01
N GLU A 7 -3.36 -20.07 12.98
CA GLU A 7 -3.18 -19.78 14.41
C GLU A 7 -1.79 -20.07 14.96
N ASN A 8 -0.88 -20.71 14.18
CA ASN A 8 0.39 -21.16 14.76
C ASN A 8 1.55 -21.16 13.75
N HIS A 9 2.60 -20.40 14.01
CA HIS A 9 3.85 -20.39 13.24
C HIS A 9 4.71 -21.66 13.36
N LEU A 10 4.40 -22.59 14.25
CA LEU A 10 5.22 -23.77 14.55
C LEU A 10 4.69 -25.07 13.95
N ALA A 11 3.47 -25.09 13.44
CA ALA A 11 2.96 -26.23 12.71
C ALA A 11 3.14 -26.00 11.22
N LYS A 12 3.66 -26.98 10.46
CA LYS A 12 3.60 -26.96 9.00
C LYS A 12 2.15 -26.75 8.62
N SER A 13 1.87 -25.65 7.92
CA SER A 13 0.52 -25.30 7.48
C SER A 13 -0.12 -26.47 6.74
N SER A 14 -1.40 -26.74 7.04
CA SER A 14 -2.21 -27.68 6.27
C SER A 14 -2.48 -27.20 4.84
N HIS A 15 -2.21 -25.92 4.54
CA HIS A 15 -2.37 -25.30 3.24
C HIS A 15 -1.01 -24.91 2.64
N ARG A 16 -0.67 -25.47 1.48
CA ARG A 16 0.60 -25.23 0.77
C ARG A 16 0.87 -23.75 0.46
N HIS A 17 -0.15 -22.91 0.39
CA HIS A 17 0.00 -21.46 0.15
C HIS A 17 0.72 -20.73 1.27
N PHE A 18 0.58 -21.15 2.53
CA PHE A 18 1.32 -20.55 3.63
C PHE A 18 2.85 -20.80 3.56
N ASP A 19 3.29 -21.84 2.84
CA ASP A 19 4.72 -22.14 2.63
C ASP A 19 5.36 -21.16 1.62
N THR A 20 4.55 -20.53 0.75
CA THR A 20 5.00 -19.52 -0.23
C THR A 20 4.80 -18.09 0.25
N PHE A 21 4.19 -17.94 1.42
CA PHE A 21 3.88 -16.66 2.05
C PHE A 21 5.17 -15.96 2.51
N PRO A 22 5.38 -14.67 2.24
CA PRO A 22 6.56 -13.97 2.71
C PRO A 22 6.66 -14.04 4.25
N ASP A 23 7.77 -14.56 4.79
CA ASP A 23 7.95 -14.76 6.23
C ASP A 23 7.79 -13.48 7.07
N TRP A 24 8.03 -12.33 6.44
CA TRP A 24 7.92 -11.02 7.08
C TRP A 24 6.50 -10.43 7.05
N ALA A 25 5.60 -10.94 6.19
CA ALA A 25 4.26 -10.38 6.03
C ALA A 25 3.29 -11.03 7.05
N PRO A 26 2.54 -10.25 7.83
CA PRO A 26 1.52 -10.77 8.73
C PRO A 26 0.23 -11.16 8.02
N ALA A 27 -0.02 -10.61 6.83
CA ALA A 27 -1.15 -10.90 5.96
C ALA A 27 -0.74 -10.76 4.50
N TYR A 28 -1.55 -11.31 3.58
CA TYR A 28 -1.29 -11.30 2.14
C TYR A 28 -2.56 -11.55 1.33
N TYR A 29 -2.71 -10.86 0.19
CA TYR A 29 -3.76 -11.06 -0.80
C TYR A 29 -3.17 -11.57 -2.12
N ASP A 30 -3.75 -12.65 -2.67
CA ASP A 30 -3.41 -13.22 -3.98
C ASP A 30 -4.64 -13.70 -4.77
N GLY A 31 -5.81 -13.10 -4.50
CA GLY A 31 -7.13 -13.56 -4.92
C GLY A 31 -7.94 -14.11 -3.76
N ASP A 32 -7.29 -14.68 -2.75
CA ASP A 32 -7.83 -14.97 -1.42
C ASP A 32 -7.04 -14.20 -0.36
N ILE A 33 -7.57 -14.07 0.86
CA ILE A 33 -6.94 -13.34 1.96
C ILE A 33 -6.33 -14.34 2.94
N TRP A 34 -5.04 -14.19 3.21
CA TRP A 34 -4.25 -15.05 4.10
C TRP A 34 -3.76 -14.24 5.29
N ILE A 35 -3.99 -14.70 6.50
CA ILE A 35 -3.61 -14.00 7.74
C ILE A 35 -2.88 -14.96 8.67
N ARG A 36 -1.68 -14.58 9.11
CA ARG A 36 -0.94 -15.27 10.18
C ARG A 36 -1.30 -14.67 11.53
N CYS A 37 -2.02 -15.42 12.34
CA CYS A 37 -2.34 -15.06 13.71
C CYS A 37 -1.26 -15.57 14.67
N CYS A 38 -0.42 -14.66 15.18
CA CYS A 38 0.50 -14.99 16.29
C CYS A 38 -0.17 -14.62 17.60
N ASN A 39 -0.59 -15.61 18.40
CA ASN A 39 -1.02 -15.47 19.80
C ASN A 39 -1.72 -14.13 20.15
N TYR A 40 -2.94 -13.93 19.69
CA TYR A 40 -3.69 -12.71 19.99
C TYR A 40 -4.30 -12.78 21.39
N SER A 41 -3.73 -12.02 22.32
CA SER A 41 -4.44 -11.49 23.49
C SER A 41 -5.56 -10.52 23.01
N MET A 42 -6.43 -10.06 23.91
CA MET A 42 -7.52 -9.09 23.57
C MET A 42 -7.05 -7.85 22.79
N SER A 43 -5.79 -7.42 22.94
CA SER A 43 -5.15 -6.39 22.12
C SER A 43 -4.95 -6.81 20.64
N GLY A 44 -4.99 -8.08 20.34
CA GLY A 44 -4.82 -8.63 18.98
C GLY A 44 -6.03 -8.47 18.06
N LEU A 45 -7.24 -8.25 18.58
CA LEU A 45 -8.42 -8.04 17.74
C LEU A 45 -8.29 -6.76 16.90
N GLY A 46 -7.69 -5.69 17.44
CA GLY A 46 -7.42 -4.46 16.70
C GLY A 46 -6.42 -4.67 15.57
N VAL A 47 -5.38 -5.47 15.82
CA VAL A 47 -4.40 -5.84 14.78
C VAL A 47 -5.05 -6.67 13.69
N LEU A 48 -5.86 -7.68 14.05
CA LEU A 48 -6.57 -8.51 13.09
C LEU A 48 -7.52 -7.68 12.20
N GLN A 49 -8.28 -6.76 12.79
CA GLN A 49 -9.14 -5.85 12.04
C GLN A 49 -8.35 -4.97 11.07
N THR A 50 -7.19 -4.48 11.49
CA THR A 50 -6.29 -3.69 10.65
C THR A 50 -5.78 -4.51 9.48
N LEU A 51 -5.31 -5.74 9.71
CA LEU A 51 -4.85 -6.64 8.66
C LEU A 51 -5.97 -6.98 7.67
N ILE A 52 -7.15 -7.35 8.17
CA ILE A 52 -8.31 -7.65 7.30
C ILE A 52 -8.66 -6.44 6.43
N ARG A 53 -8.69 -5.21 6.98
CA ARG A 53 -8.98 -4.01 6.20
C ARG A 53 -7.93 -3.76 5.13
N HIS A 54 -6.66 -4.00 5.44
CA HIS A 54 -5.56 -3.85 4.51
C HIS A 54 -5.73 -4.79 3.31
N GLU A 55 -5.85 -6.09 3.56
CA GLU A 55 -5.98 -7.09 2.48
C GLU A 55 -7.31 -6.97 1.73
N TRP A 56 -8.39 -6.57 2.41
CA TRP A 56 -9.67 -6.30 1.76
C TRP A 56 -9.60 -5.10 0.81
N THR A 57 -8.75 -4.12 1.11
CA THR A 57 -8.53 -2.98 0.22
C THR A 57 -7.85 -3.42 -1.07
N HIS A 58 -6.82 -4.28 -1.00
CA HIS A 58 -6.20 -4.86 -2.19
C HIS A 58 -7.21 -5.58 -3.08
N LEU A 59 -8.10 -6.39 -2.49
CA LEU A 59 -9.17 -7.06 -3.23
C LEU A 59 -10.06 -6.05 -3.98
N ILE A 60 -10.51 -4.99 -3.30
CA ILE A 60 -11.39 -3.99 -3.91
C ILE A 60 -10.67 -3.25 -5.05
N VAL A 61 -9.42 -2.86 -4.81
CA VAL A 61 -8.58 -2.17 -5.81
C VAL A 61 -8.32 -3.08 -7.02
N ASP A 62 -8.01 -4.35 -6.78
CA ASP A 62 -7.82 -5.36 -7.84
C ASP A 62 -9.07 -5.50 -8.72
N LEU A 63 -10.25 -5.65 -8.11
CA LEU A 63 -11.53 -5.73 -8.81
C LEU A 63 -11.86 -4.43 -9.58
N MET A 64 -11.55 -3.26 -9.01
CA MET A 64 -11.81 -1.97 -9.66
C MET A 64 -10.89 -1.70 -10.83
N THR A 65 -9.67 -2.23 -10.82
CA THR A 65 -8.61 -1.89 -11.80
C THR A 65 -8.23 -3.05 -12.71
N ASN A 66 -8.86 -4.22 -12.54
CA ASN A 66 -8.47 -5.46 -13.21
C ASN A 66 -6.98 -5.79 -12.99
N GLY A 67 -6.50 -5.63 -11.76
CA GLY A 67 -5.11 -5.90 -11.37
C GLY A 67 -4.07 -4.92 -11.91
N LYS A 68 -4.48 -3.74 -12.39
CA LYS A 68 -3.57 -2.79 -13.04
C LYS A 68 -3.27 -1.54 -12.19
N CYS A 69 -3.67 -1.53 -10.92
CA CYS A 69 -3.34 -0.42 -10.03
C CYS A 69 -1.83 -0.33 -9.83
N PRO A 70 -1.22 0.87 -9.89
CA PRO A 70 0.17 1.04 -9.49
C PRO A 70 0.36 0.62 -8.03
N THR A 71 1.43 -0.14 -7.74
CA THR A 71 1.66 -0.72 -6.39
C THR A 71 1.70 0.35 -5.30
N TRP A 72 2.34 1.50 -5.56
CA TRP A 72 2.40 2.59 -4.58
C TRP A 72 1.01 3.14 -4.20
N LEU A 73 0.06 3.18 -5.15
CA LEU A 73 -1.28 3.65 -4.84
C LEU A 73 -2.09 2.59 -4.11
N ASP A 74 -1.99 1.34 -4.53
CA ASP A 74 -2.65 0.21 -3.90
C ASP A 74 -2.24 0.07 -2.43
N GLU A 75 -0.94 0.04 -2.16
CA GLU A 75 -0.40 -0.02 -0.79
C GLU A 75 -0.73 1.23 0.04
N GLY A 76 -0.67 2.43 -0.59
CA GLY A 76 -1.08 3.67 0.06
C GLY A 76 -2.53 3.64 0.50
N LEU A 77 -3.44 3.15 -0.35
CA LEU A 77 -4.86 2.97 -0.06
C LEU A 77 -5.07 1.94 1.05
N ALA A 78 -4.40 0.79 0.97
CA ALA A 78 -4.50 -0.26 1.97
C ALA A 78 -4.10 0.25 3.36
N MET A 79 -2.98 0.97 3.48
CA MET A 79 -2.54 1.59 4.72
C MET A 79 -3.55 2.63 5.24
N SER A 80 -4.07 3.49 4.37
CA SER A 80 -5.01 4.55 4.74
C SER A 80 -6.34 3.99 5.26
N ILE A 81 -6.94 3.04 4.54
CA ILE A 81 -8.22 2.39 4.91
C ILE A 81 -8.05 1.53 6.17
N ALA A 82 -6.92 0.85 6.31
CA ALA A 82 -6.59 0.09 7.52
C ALA A 82 -6.26 0.98 8.73
N ARG A 83 -6.15 2.30 8.55
CA ARG A 83 -5.73 3.26 9.58
C ARG A 83 -4.35 2.92 10.16
N GLN A 84 -3.45 2.44 9.33
CA GLN A 84 -2.06 2.14 9.70
C GLN A 84 -1.25 3.44 9.72
N MET A 85 -1.54 4.31 10.68
CA MET A 85 -0.77 5.55 10.87
C MET A 85 0.27 5.35 11.97
N PHE A 86 1.49 5.77 11.67
CA PHE A 86 2.59 5.74 12.63
C PHE A 86 2.99 7.18 12.99
N SER A 87 2.98 7.52 14.26
CA SER A 87 3.28 8.88 14.76
C SER A 87 4.66 9.42 14.33
N PHE A 88 5.59 8.54 14.01
CA PHE A 88 6.95 8.87 13.56
C PHE A 88 7.12 8.89 12.02
N GLU A 89 6.07 8.57 11.25
CA GLU A 89 6.11 8.49 9.77
C GLU A 89 6.59 9.80 9.14
N VAL A 90 5.97 10.91 9.53
CA VAL A 90 6.31 12.24 9.00
C VAL A 90 7.77 12.61 9.28
N GLN A 91 8.25 12.41 10.52
CA GLN A 91 9.62 12.74 10.88
C GLN A 91 10.64 11.83 10.17
N TYR A 92 10.29 10.56 9.99
CA TYR A 92 11.10 9.62 9.24
C TYR A 92 11.24 10.07 7.78
N LEU A 93 10.13 10.39 7.11
CA LEU A 93 10.13 10.87 5.72
C LEU A 93 10.90 12.18 5.55
N LYS A 94 10.75 13.14 6.47
CA LYS A 94 11.56 14.38 6.47
C LYS A 94 13.06 14.07 6.51
N THR A 95 13.48 13.14 7.37
CA THR A 95 14.89 12.74 7.48
C THR A 95 15.40 12.09 6.21
N VAL A 96 14.63 11.15 5.64
CA VAL A 96 14.97 10.49 4.38
C VAL A 96 15.06 11.50 3.23
N ASN A 97 14.13 12.45 3.18
CA ASN A 97 14.12 13.50 2.16
C ASN A 97 15.36 14.41 2.23
N ARG A 98 15.76 14.84 3.41
CA ARG A 98 16.98 15.64 3.62
C ARG A 98 18.25 14.93 3.14
N ASN A 99 18.25 13.59 3.26
CA ASN A 99 19.37 12.75 2.82
C ASN A 99 19.32 12.41 1.32
N GLY A 100 18.34 12.90 0.57
CA GLY A 100 18.16 12.60 -0.85
C GLY A 100 17.86 11.13 -1.15
N ALA A 101 17.32 10.39 -0.17
CA ALA A 101 17.15 8.93 -0.24
C ALA A 101 15.69 8.48 -0.51
N MET A 102 14.83 9.39 -1.01
CA MET A 102 13.46 9.03 -1.42
C MET A 102 13.46 8.07 -2.61
N LEU A 103 12.50 7.15 -2.61
CA LEU A 103 12.32 6.21 -3.70
C LEU A 103 11.68 6.91 -4.92
N LYS A 104 12.13 6.52 -6.10
CA LYS A 104 11.56 6.99 -7.38
C LYS A 104 10.26 6.24 -7.70
N PRO A 105 9.35 6.81 -8.53
CA PRO A 105 8.12 6.13 -8.93
C PRO A 105 8.35 4.70 -9.42
N GLN A 106 9.34 4.48 -10.29
CA GLN A 106 9.66 3.17 -10.86
C GLN A 106 10.12 2.11 -9.81
N GLN A 107 10.58 2.56 -8.65
CA GLN A 107 10.94 1.67 -7.54
C GLN A 107 9.69 1.28 -6.73
N LEU A 108 8.72 2.19 -6.62
CA LEU A 108 7.47 1.99 -5.91
C LEU A 108 6.38 1.29 -6.76
N ASP A 109 6.58 1.14 -8.06
CA ASP A 109 5.71 0.33 -8.92
C ASP A 109 6.03 -1.17 -8.87
N LYS A 110 7.15 -1.54 -8.26
CA LYS A 110 7.50 -2.95 -8.03
C LYS A 110 6.75 -3.49 -6.83
N SER A 111 6.43 -4.79 -6.86
CA SER A 111 5.94 -5.45 -5.66
C SER A 111 6.89 -5.20 -4.48
N PHE A 112 6.35 -4.81 -3.32
CA PHE A 112 7.17 -4.51 -2.14
C PHE A 112 7.86 -5.74 -1.55
N SER A 113 7.42 -6.95 -1.93
CA SER A 113 8.17 -8.19 -1.67
C SER A 113 9.52 -8.24 -2.40
N GLN A 114 9.63 -7.56 -3.56
CA GLN A 114 10.85 -7.49 -4.39
C GLN A 114 11.78 -6.33 -4.03
N ILE A 115 11.32 -5.41 -3.16
CA ILE A 115 12.15 -4.30 -2.67
C ILE A 115 13.08 -4.83 -1.56
N ASP A 116 14.32 -4.29 -1.52
CA ASP A 116 15.26 -4.56 -0.42
C ASP A 116 14.55 -4.38 0.95
N SER A 117 14.68 -5.36 1.83
CA SER A 117 14.00 -5.38 3.13
C SER A 117 14.21 -4.10 3.95
N ARG A 118 15.39 -3.45 3.81
CA ARG A 118 15.73 -2.18 4.46
C ARG A 118 14.92 -1.00 3.94
N LEU A 119 14.42 -1.08 2.71
CA LEU A 119 13.66 -0.01 2.05
C LEU A 119 12.15 -0.23 2.09
N ARG A 120 11.67 -1.41 2.48
CA ARG A 120 10.22 -1.71 2.49
C ARG A 120 9.43 -0.73 3.34
N ARG A 121 9.91 -0.44 4.56
CA ARG A 121 9.26 0.54 5.43
C ARG A 121 9.16 1.91 4.77
N LEU A 122 10.21 2.36 4.08
CA LEU A 122 10.19 3.60 3.33
C LEU A 122 9.17 3.54 2.20
N ALA A 123 9.10 2.43 1.45
CA ALA A 123 8.15 2.25 0.37
C ALA A 123 6.70 2.40 0.86
N TYR A 124 6.34 1.73 1.95
CA TYR A 124 5.00 1.85 2.56
C TYR A 124 4.70 3.28 3.00
N TYR A 125 5.58 3.91 3.77
CA TYR A 125 5.34 5.26 4.29
C TYR A 125 5.30 6.31 3.18
N GLN A 126 6.17 6.20 2.18
CA GLN A 126 6.18 7.12 1.06
C GLN A 126 4.90 6.98 0.23
N SER A 127 4.44 5.77 -0.05
CA SER A 127 3.20 5.50 -0.76
C SER A 127 1.98 6.06 -0.03
N HIS A 128 1.89 5.84 1.28
CA HIS A 128 0.82 6.36 2.12
C HIS A 128 0.82 7.88 2.14
N ALA A 129 1.97 8.52 2.35
CA ALA A 129 2.06 9.97 2.41
C ALA A 129 1.75 10.66 1.07
N ILE A 130 2.14 10.06 -0.07
CA ILE A 130 1.78 10.54 -1.40
C ILE A 130 0.27 10.43 -1.63
N LEU A 131 -0.36 9.32 -1.23
CA LEU A 131 -1.80 9.17 -1.31
C LEU A 131 -2.53 10.22 -0.49
N LEU A 132 -2.10 10.47 0.76
CA LEU A 132 -2.73 11.50 1.62
C LEU A 132 -2.61 12.89 1.00
N ASP A 133 -1.47 13.23 0.39
CA ASP A 133 -1.28 14.48 -0.34
C ASP A 133 -2.23 14.59 -1.55
N LEU A 134 -2.42 13.52 -2.30
CA LEU A 134 -3.37 13.49 -3.40
C LEU A 134 -4.82 13.67 -2.92
N ILE A 135 -5.19 13.03 -1.81
CA ILE A 135 -6.52 13.20 -1.22
C ILE A 135 -6.72 14.64 -0.72
N GLU A 136 -5.71 15.23 -0.12
CA GLU A 136 -5.76 16.63 0.32
C GLU A 136 -5.91 17.61 -0.85
N CYS A 137 -5.15 17.39 -1.94
CA CYS A 137 -5.16 18.28 -3.09
C CYS A 137 -6.39 18.12 -4.00
N PHE A 138 -6.89 16.90 -4.19
CA PHE A 138 -7.87 16.56 -5.23
C PHE A 138 -9.14 15.90 -4.67
N GLY A 139 -9.17 15.54 -3.41
CA GLY A 139 -10.27 14.82 -2.78
C GLY A 139 -10.25 13.31 -3.05
N PHE A 140 -10.88 12.54 -2.17
CA PHE A 140 -10.96 11.08 -2.30
C PHE A 140 -11.74 10.62 -3.53
N SER A 141 -12.73 11.41 -3.99
CA SER A 141 -13.48 11.14 -5.21
C SER A 141 -12.60 11.07 -6.46
N SER A 142 -11.51 11.86 -6.51
CA SER A 142 -10.55 11.80 -7.62
C SER A 142 -9.73 10.51 -7.59
N ILE A 143 -9.45 9.95 -6.43
CA ILE A 143 -8.83 8.63 -6.32
C ILE A 143 -9.78 7.56 -6.88
N CYS A 144 -11.06 7.59 -6.51
CA CYS A 144 -12.06 6.66 -7.06
C CYS A 144 -12.20 6.80 -8.59
N ALA A 145 -12.19 8.04 -9.10
CA ALA A 145 -12.23 8.29 -10.55
C ALA A 145 -10.98 7.74 -11.26
N PHE A 146 -9.80 7.86 -10.64
CA PHE A 146 -8.56 7.30 -11.15
C PHE A 146 -8.61 5.77 -11.24
N LEU A 147 -9.05 5.09 -10.17
CA LEU A 147 -9.23 3.62 -10.18
C LEU A 147 -10.26 3.20 -11.25
N GLY A 148 -11.39 3.90 -11.36
CA GLY A 148 -12.41 3.63 -12.38
C GLY A 148 -11.91 3.83 -13.80
N SER A 149 -11.04 4.82 -14.04
CA SER A 149 -10.41 5.09 -15.34
C SER A 149 -9.52 3.90 -15.76
N ILE A 150 -8.69 3.39 -14.84
CA ILE A 150 -7.87 2.19 -15.08
C ILE A 150 -8.76 0.97 -15.36
N GLY A 151 -9.80 0.76 -14.55
CA GLY A 151 -10.75 -0.34 -14.74
C GLY A 151 -11.48 -0.30 -16.06
N SER A 152 -11.69 0.90 -16.61
CA SER A 152 -12.27 1.12 -17.94
C SER A 152 -11.27 0.89 -19.09
N GLY A 153 -10.00 0.62 -18.77
CA GLY A 153 -8.98 0.24 -19.76
C GLY A 153 -7.90 1.30 -20.02
N ASP A 154 -7.97 2.46 -19.36
CA ASP A 154 -6.89 3.45 -19.46
C ASP A 154 -5.60 2.89 -18.83
N LYS A 155 -4.44 3.24 -19.38
CA LYS A 155 -3.16 2.94 -18.72
C LYS A 155 -3.02 3.84 -17.47
N PRO A 156 -2.36 3.37 -16.40
CA PRO A 156 -2.19 4.18 -15.19
C PRO A 156 -1.59 5.56 -15.45
N GLU A 157 -0.61 5.70 -16.34
CA GLU A 157 0.02 6.98 -16.67
C GLU A 157 -0.97 7.94 -17.37
N ASP A 158 -1.81 7.42 -18.28
CA ASP A 158 -2.82 8.20 -18.98
C ASP A 158 -3.94 8.63 -18.02
N ALA A 159 -4.36 7.71 -17.13
CA ALA A 159 -5.34 7.98 -16.08
C ALA A 159 -4.85 9.05 -15.09
N VAL A 160 -3.58 9.00 -14.66
CA VAL A 160 -2.97 10.04 -13.80
C VAL A 160 -3.04 11.41 -14.47
N GLN A 161 -2.64 11.49 -15.74
CA GLN A 161 -2.68 12.75 -16.48
C GLN A 161 -4.10 13.27 -16.66
N LYS A 162 -5.05 12.38 -16.96
CA LYS A 162 -6.47 12.70 -17.18
C LYS A 162 -7.15 13.23 -15.91
N ILE A 163 -6.89 12.61 -14.76
CA ILE A 163 -7.59 12.90 -13.51
C ILE A 163 -6.90 14.01 -12.70
N PHE A 164 -5.56 13.98 -12.60
CA PHE A 164 -4.82 14.92 -11.78
C PHE A 164 -4.14 16.05 -12.57
N GLY A 165 -4.15 16.01 -13.91
CA GLY A 165 -3.47 16.98 -14.77
C GLY A 165 -1.95 16.97 -14.65
N LYS A 166 -1.37 15.88 -14.11
CA LYS A 166 0.06 15.74 -13.82
C LYS A 166 0.55 14.35 -14.23
N THR A 167 1.85 14.22 -14.47
CA THR A 167 2.50 12.91 -14.57
C THR A 167 2.79 12.34 -13.17
N THR A 168 2.96 11.03 -13.05
CA THR A 168 3.38 10.39 -11.79
C THR A 168 4.67 11.02 -11.24
N VAL A 169 5.64 11.31 -12.11
CA VAL A 169 6.90 11.97 -11.72
C VAL A 169 6.65 13.36 -11.12
N GLN A 170 5.74 14.13 -11.69
CA GLN A 170 5.36 15.46 -11.17
C GLN A 170 4.68 15.35 -9.80
N ILE A 171 3.75 14.39 -9.62
CA ILE A 171 3.10 14.14 -8.32
C ILE A 171 4.15 13.87 -7.24
N PHE A 172 5.08 12.95 -7.50
CA PHE A 172 6.14 12.59 -6.55
C PHE A 172 7.05 13.78 -6.24
N SER A 173 7.45 14.54 -7.26
CA SER A 173 8.31 15.72 -7.09
C SER A 173 7.62 16.82 -6.28
N ASP A 174 6.34 17.09 -6.53
CA ASP A 174 5.60 18.12 -5.83
C ASP A 174 5.38 17.75 -4.36
N TRP A 175 5.01 16.49 -4.08
CA TRP A 175 4.92 15.96 -2.74
C TRP A 175 6.28 16.06 -2.00
N GLN A 176 7.37 15.64 -2.66
CA GLN A 176 8.70 15.67 -2.06
C GLN A 176 9.16 17.08 -1.67
N LYS A 177 8.81 18.10 -2.48
CA LYS A 177 9.06 19.51 -2.12
C LYS A 177 8.30 19.91 -0.86
N LYS A 178 7.01 19.53 -0.72
CA LYS A 178 6.20 19.81 0.47
C LYS A 178 6.82 19.20 1.73
N VAL A 179 7.28 17.94 1.66
CA VAL A 179 7.97 17.27 2.79
C VAL A 179 9.25 18.01 3.20
N GLY A 180 9.94 18.64 2.25
CA GLY A 180 11.15 19.43 2.51
C GLY A 180 10.91 20.81 3.10
N MET A 181 9.73 21.40 2.90
CA MET A 181 9.39 22.75 3.37
C MET A 181 8.79 22.80 4.79
N GLY A 182 8.33 21.71 5.32
CA GLY A 182 7.76 21.57 6.68
C GLY A 182 8.71 20.92 7.66
#